data_4efe53a34ded132f7adb6bee999eccd1
#
_entry.id   4efe53a34ded132f7adb6bee999eccd1
#
_cell.length_a   1.000
_cell.length_b   1.000
_cell.length_c   1.000
_cell.angle_alpha   90.00
_cell.angle_beta   90.00
_cell.angle_gamma   90.00
#
_symmetry.space_group_name_H-M   'P 1'
#
loop_
_entity.id
_entity.type
_entity.pdbx_description
1 polymer ?
#
loop_
_entity_poly.entity_id
_entity_poly.type
_entity_poly.pdbx_seq_one_letter_code
_entity_poly.pdbx_strand_id
1 'polypeptide(L)'
;MKKRFLGVFIALLAVLGVCAQPVLKKVQVHLVPDHADAIYRLGEEAKFKVIALDCGLKLNDIQVNYEVSEDLMPARTKKSMTLRGNEGTIVAGTMKQPGFLRVKAVVEHEGSKYTSYSTVGFEPDKLTPMVKMPEDFDTYWADTKKLLDKVELAPKMDLIADRCTDKVDVYHISFGNIKGTRMYGVLTLPKKEGKYPAILKVPGAGVHAMSGNVAWAAKGAIVLEIGIHGIPVILENQLYSDLSRGVLSNYVLHGIENRDSYFFRRVYLGCVQAIDFLLSLPKNNGKVGVIGGSQGGMLSLATSYLDKRITATGVYFPAFCDQEAYLYGRTGGWPHFFKNKDNGKKEYVETARYYDGANFARKLTAPVYYAYGYNDLTCGPTTSAATYNVISAPKQVVIGGNEGHWLFPEHINGMWEWMIQELSK
;
A
#
# COMPACT_ATOMS: atom_id res chain seq x y z
N MET A 1 -54.21 -1.00 -51.15
CA MET A 1 -53.16 -0.01 -50.83
C MET A 1 -53.05 0.11 -49.32
N LYS A 2 -52.05 -0.56 -48.69
CA LYS A 2 -51.78 -0.50 -47.23
C LYS A 2 -50.54 0.33 -47.05
N LYS A 3 -50.64 1.52 -46.46
CA LYS A 3 -49.53 2.37 -46.07
C LYS A 3 -48.89 1.79 -44.78
N ARG A 4 -47.62 1.37 -44.83
CA ARG A 4 -46.81 1.03 -43.66
C ARG A 4 -46.23 2.32 -43.11
N PHE A 5 -46.57 2.67 -41.88
CA PHE A 5 -45.88 3.67 -41.08
C PHE A 5 -44.65 3.04 -40.48
N LEU A 6 -43.47 3.55 -40.84
CA LEU A 6 -42.20 3.20 -40.24
C LEU A 6 -41.95 4.16 -39.09
N GLY A 7 -42.18 3.71 -37.87
CA GLY A 7 -41.87 4.48 -36.66
C GLY A 7 -40.38 4.42 -36.38
N VAL A 8 -39.71 5.55 -36.48
CA VAL A 8 -38.28 5.69 -36.03
C VAL A 8 -38.31 5.89 -34.53
N PHE A 9 -37.84 4.86 -33.77
CA PHE A 9 -37.55 4.99 -32.34
C PHE A 9 -36.21 5.67 -32.22
N ILE A 10 -36.18 6.96 -31.86
CA ILE A 10 -34.96 7.64 -31.40
C ILE A 10 -34.79 7.26 -29.93
N ALA A 11 -33.88 6.35 -29.66
CA ALA A 11 -33.44 6.07 -28.29
C ALA A 11 -32.56 7.26 -27.83
N LEU A 12 -33.13 8.12 -27.00
CA LEU A 12 -32.37 9.13 -26.25
C LEU A 12 -31.51 8.38 -25.20
N LEU A 13 -30.24 8.14 -25.49
CA LEU A 13 -29.26 7.74 -24.50
C LEU A 13 -28.99 8.96 -23.59
N ALA A 14 -29.74 9.06 -22.50
CA ALA A 14 -29.40 9.93 -21.41
C ALA A 14 -28.09 9.37 -20.79
N VAL A 15 -26.96 9.97 -21.15
CA VAL A 15 -25.70 9.81 -20.39
C VAL A 15 -25.93 10.46 -19.03
N LEU A 16 -26.42 9.68 -18.07
CA LEU A 16 -26.38 10.05 -16.67
C LEU A 16 -24.90 10.07 -16.28
N GLY A 17 -24.30 11.25 -16.39
CA GLY A 17 -23.06 11.53 -15.68
C GLY A 17 -23.31 11.27 -14.20
N VAL A 18 -22.89 10.12 -13.71
CA VAL A 18 -22.82 9.86 -12.28
C VAL A 18 -21.71 10.79 -11.76
N CYS A 19 -22.06 12.04 -11.45
CA CYS A 19 -21.27 12.82 -10.53
C CYS A 19 -21.28 12.04 -9.21
N ALA A 20 -20.23 11.29 -8.94
CA ALA A 20 -20.00 10.74 -7.62
C ALA A 20 -19.87 11.94 -6.67
N GLN A 21 -20.99 12.33 -6.07
CA GLN A 21 -20.94 13.31 -4.99
C GLN A 21 -20.07 12.71 -3.87
N PRO A 22 -19.15 13.48 -3.29
CA PRO A 22 -18.44 13.03 -2.09
C PRO A 22 -19.50 12.55 -1.09
N VAL A 23 -19.35 11.33 -0.57
CA VAL A 23 -20.24 10.82 0.48
C VAL A 23 -19.92 11.62 1.74
N LEU A 24 -20.51 12.78 1.87
CA LEU A 24 -20.43 13.58 3.10
C LEU A 24 -21.27 12.87 4.16
N LYS A 25 -20.64 12.48 5.23
CA LYS A 25 -21.36 11.96 6.39
C LYS A 25 -22.20 13.09 6.97
N LYS A 26 -23.49 12.83 7.27
CA LYS A 26 -24.41 13.79 7.89
C LYS A 26 -23.79 14.41 9.13
N VAL A 27 -23.22 13.59 10.02
CA VAL A 27 -22.47 14.05 11.18
C VAL A 27 -20.97 13.86 10.95
N GLN A 28 -20.23 14.95 11.13
CA GLN A 28 -18.77 14.98 11.09
C GLN A 28 -18.24 15.17 12.52
N VAL A 29 -17.38 14.26 12.94
CA VAL A 29 -16.69 14.35 14.24
C VAL A 29 -15.23 14.70 13.97
N HIS A 30 -14.80 15.87 14.43
CA HIS A 30 -13.42 16.33 14.27
C HIS A 30 -12.67 16.13 15.59
N LEU A 31 -11.50 15.52 15.49
CA LEU A 31 -10.53 15.35 16.57
C LEU A 31 -9.27 16.11 16.17
N VAL A 32 -9.07 17.29 16.73
CA VAL A 32 -7.97 18.18 16.37
C VAL A 32 -6.93 18.17 17.49
N PRO A 33 -5.71 17.67 17.24
CA PRO A 33 -4.63 17.72 18.22
C PRO A 33 -4.25 19.16 18.54
N ASP A 34 -3.75 19.40 19.75
CA ASP A 34 -3.31 20.72 20.20
C ASP A 34 -1.96 21.14 19.59
N HIS A 35 -1.19 20.20 19.01
CA HIS A 35 -0.02 20.50 18.19
C HIS A 35 -0.37 20.45 16.70
N ALA A 36 0.01 21.48 15.96
CA ALA A 36 -0.32 21.61 14.53
C ALA A 36 0.36 20.56 13.64
N ASP A 37 1.54 20.07 14.04
CA ASP A 37 2.30 19.02 13.37
C ASP A 37 1.95 17.61 13.88
N ALA A 38 1.09 17.52 14.91
CA ALA A 38 0.73 16.28 15.59
C ALA A 38 1.94 15.49 16.14
N ILE A 39 3.04 16.19 16.50
CA ILE A 39 4.27 15.60 17.05
C ILE A 39 4.47 16.06 18.49
N TYR A 40 4.81 15.12 19.37
CA TYR A 40 5.01 15.32 20.80
C TYR A 40 6.34 14.72 21.26
N ARG A 41 6.88 15.25 22.35
CA ARG A 41 8.02 14.66 23.06
C ARG A 41 7.52 13.58 24.03
N LEU A 42 8.38 12.61 24.33
CA LEU A 42 8.09 11.64 25.38
C LEU A 42 7.81 12.33 26.71
N GLY A 43 6.74 11.89 27.40
CA GLY A 43 6.29 12.48 28.65
C GLY A 43 5.36 13.69 28.49
N GLU A 44 5.28 14.31 27.33
CA GLU A 44 4.35 15.39 27.03
C GLU A 44 2.91 14.88 26.95
N GLU A 45 1.93 15.70 27.34
CA GLU A 45 0.53 15.32 27.35
C GLU A 45 -0.17 15.76 26.05
N ALA A 46 -0.63 14.81 25.24
CA ALA A 46 -1.41 15.09 24.04
C ALA A 46 -2.89 15.35 24.37
N LYS A 47 -3.43 16.42 23.79
CA LYS A 47 -4.84 16.80 23.91
C LYS A 47 -5.48 16.92 22.54
N PHE A 48 -6.78 16.60 22.50
CA PHE A 48 -7.56 16.71 21.28
C PHE A 48 -8.81 17.53 21.54
N LYS A 49 -8.99 18.58 20.77
CA LYS A 49 -10.27 19.28 20.70
C LYS A 49 -11.26 18.42 19.91
N VAL A 50 -12.44 18.23 20.48
CA VAL A 50 -13.52 17.46 19.87
C VAL A 50 -14.61 18.40 19.43
N ILE A 51 -15.03 18.29 18.15
CA ILE A 51 -16.13 19.05 17.58
C ILE A 51 -17.02 18.09 16.83
N ALA A 52 -18.34 18.13 17.03
CA ALA A 52 -19.30 17.38 16.25
C ALA A 52 -20.19 18.34 15.46
N LEU A 53 -20.32 18.10 14.16
CA LEU A 53 -21.11 18.92 13.24
C LEU A 53 -22.22 18.07 12.59
N ASP A 54 -23.46 18.53 12.59
CA ASP A 54 -24.54 18.02 11.74
C ASP A 54 -24.77 19.01 10.59
N CYS A 55 -24.55 18.58 9.35
CA CYS A 55 -24.69 19.43 8.16
C CYS A 55 -23.94 20.79 8.30
N GLY A 56 -22.78 20.78 8.96
CA GLY A 56 -21.97 21.98 9.21
C GLY A 56 -22.36 22.80 10.45
N LEU A 57 -23.47 22.48 11.13
CA LEU A 57 -23.89 23.13 12.37
C LEU A 57 -23.35 22.34 13.58
N LYS A 58 -22.78 23.05 14.53
CA LYS A 58 -22.25 22.42 15.75
C LYS A 58 -23.36 21.76 16.57
N LEU A 59 -23.15 20.48 16.90
CA LEU A 59 -24.01 19.75 17.81
C LEU A 59 -23.66 20.10 19.26
N ASN A 60 -24.66 20.42 20.06
CA ASN A 60 -24.54 20.70 21.50
C ASN A 60 -25.18 19.57 22.31
N ASP A 61 -24.72 19.41 23.55
CA ASP A 61 -25.22 18.44 24.53
C ASP A 61 -25.21 16.99 24.02
N ILE A 62 -24.33 16.71 23.06
CA ILE A 62 -24.18 15.36 22.52
C ILE A 62 -23.11 14.57 23.25
N GLN A 63 -23.39 13.28 23.49
CA GLN A 63 -22.44 12.37 24.10
C GLN A 63 -21.44 11.85 23.08
N VAL A 64 -20.15 11.94 23.42
CA VAL A 64 -19.02 11.35 22.69
C VAL A 64 -18.44 10.23 23.51
N ASN A 65 -18.48 9.01 22.99
CA ASN A 65 -17.75 7.88 23.54
C ASN A 65 -16.37 7.83 22.89
N TYR A 66 -15.30 7.73 23.68
CA TYR A 66 -13.97 7.70 23.11
C TYR A 66 -13.05 6.65 23.73
N GLU A 67 -12.13 6.18 22.93
CA GLU A 67 -11.07 5.26 23.29
C GLU A 67 -9.72 5.88 22.99
N VAL A 68 -8.74 5.67 23.86
CA VAL A 68 -7.34 6.02 23.63
C VAL A 68 -6.51 4.76 23.62
N SER A 69 -5.70 4.57 22.59
CA SER A 69 -4.83 3.39 22.44
C SER A 69 -3.48 3.78 21.85
N GLU A 70 -2.46 2.96 22.06
CA GLU A 70 -1.35 2.94 21.13
C GLU A 70 -1.84 2.46 19.76
N ASP A 71 -1.10 2.81 18.72
CA ASP A 71 -1.44 2.44 17.34
C ASP A 71 -1.73 0.94 17.23
N LEU A 72 -2.96 0.60 16.76
CA LEU A 72 -3.47 -0.77 16.55
C LEU A 72 -3.39 -1.73 17.76
N MET A 73 -3.11 -1.19 18.96
CA MET A 73 -3.08 -1.96 20.22
C MET A 73 -4.43 -1.81 20.97
N PRO A 74 -4.69 -2.66 21.97
CA PRO A 74 -5.88 -2.54 22.81
C PRO A 74 -5.99 -1.15 23.47
N ALA A 75 -7.22 -0.67 23.63
CA ALA A 75 -7.47 0.61 24.26
C ALA A 75 -6.96 0.64 25.72
N ARG A 76 -6.17 1.64 26.05
CA ARG A 76 -5.73 1.94 27.42
C ARG A 76 -6.85 2.62 28.24
N THR A 77 -7.69 3.40 27.54
CA THR A 77 -8.76 4.18 28.15
C THR A 77 -10.00 4.10 27.30
N LYS A 78 -11.15 3.92 27.96
CA LYS A 78 -12.49 4.03 27.37
C LYS A 78 -13.33 4.90 28.28
N LYS A 79 -13.81 6.04 27.76
CA LYS A 79 -14.58 7.03 28.50
C LYS A 79 -15.65 7.66 27.62
N SER A 80 -16.52 8.43 28.24
CA SER A 80 -17.49 9.28 27.56
C SER A 80 -17.41 10.70 28.10
N MET A 81 -17.82 11.66 27.28
CA MET A 81 -17.97 13.05 27.64
C MET A 81 -19.17 13.65 26.93
N THR A 82 -19.74 14.71 27.47
CA THR A 82 -20.78 15.50 26.82
C THR A 82 -20.15 16.78 26.28
N LEU A 83 -20.38 17.08 25.00
CA LEU A 83 -19.94 18.35 24.40
C LEU A 83 -20.84 19.48 24.92
N ARG A 84 -20.29 20.37 25.74
CA ARG A 84 -20.98 21.58 26.24
C ARG A 84 -20.42 22.78 25.50
N GLY A 85 -21.31 23.67 25.05
CA GLY A 85 -20.88 24.81 24.24
C GLY A 85 -20.26 24.41 22.90
N ASN A 86 -20.65 23.26 22.37
CA ASN A 86 -20.24 22.68 21.05
C ASN A 86 -18.81 22.14 20.96
N GLU A 87 -18.07 22.08 22.04
CA GLU A 87 -16.67 21.63 22.05
C GLU A 87 -16.37 20.82 23.31
N GLY A 88 -15.34 19.99 23.22
CA GLY A 88 -14.80 19.27 24.35
C GLY A 88 -13.31 19.02 24.16
N THR A 89 -12.63 18.61 25.22
CA THR A 89 -11.22 18.25 25.18
C THR A 89 -11.02 16.83 25.70
N ILE A 90 -10.41 15.99 24.88
CA ILE A 90 -9.93 14.68 25.30
C ILE A 90 -8.47 14.82 25.67
N VAL A 91 -8.13 14.50 26.91
CA VAL A 91 -6.75 14.32 27.36
C VAL A 91 -6.38 12.89 27.07
N ALA A 92 -5.57 12.69 26.04
CA ALA A 92 -5.14 11.34 25.60
C ALA A 92 -3.97 10.79 26.44
N GLY A 93 -3.26 11.68 27.15
CA GLY A 93 -2.11 11.32 27.97
C GLY A 93 -0.81 11.34 27.19
N THR A 94 0.14 10.52 27.60
CA THR A 94 1.52 10.54 27.09
C THR A 94 2.03 9.15 26.72
N MET A 95 3.21 9.12 26.09
CA MET A 95 3.97 7.90 25.86
C MET A 95 5.35 7.95 26.54
N LYS A 96 5.84 6.77 26.97
CA LYS A 96 7.17 6.59 27.60
C LYS A 96 8.23 6.11 26.61
N GLN A 97 7.82 5.69 25.43
CA GLN A 97 8.65 5.21 24.35
C GLN A 97 8.15 5.79 23.02
N PRO A 98 9.04 5.95 22.02
CA PRO A 98 8.63 6.41 20.70
C PRO A 98 7.49 5.57 20.12
N GLY A 99 6.53 6.22 19.48
CA GLY A 99 5.36 5.53 18.95
C GLY A 99 4.23 6.47 18.55
N PHE A 100 3.04 5.92 18.40
CA PHE A 100 1.84 6.67 18.06
C PHE A 100 0.70 6.40 19.03
N LEU A 101 0.01 7.46 19.41
CA LEU A 101 -1.17 7.44 20.27
C LEU A 101 -2.39 7.84 19.44
N ARG A 102 -3.44 7.02 19.48
CA ARG A 102 -4.65 7.19 18.69
C ARG A 102 -5.85 7.43 19.58
N VAL A 103 -6.65 8.42 19.22
CA VAL A 103 -7.99 8.65 19.75
C VAL A 103 -9.01 8.19 18.71
N LYS A 104 -9.95 7.33 19.16
CA LYS A 104 -11.16 6.97 18.43
C LYS A 104 -12.34 7.61 19.15
N ALA A 105 -13.15 8.39 18.46
CA ALA A 105 -14.38 8.95 18.99
C ALA A 105 -15.60 8.46 18.23
N VAL A 106 -16.66 8.17 18.95
CA VAL A 106 -17.95 7.72 18.41
C VAL A 106 -19.06 8.62 18.97
N VAL A 107 -19.83 9.19 18.05
CA VAL A 107 -21.04 9.94 18.35
C VAL A 107 -22.23 9.16 17.83
N GLU A 108 -23.27 9.01 18.66
CA GLU A 108 -24.56 8.48 18.23
C GLU A 108 -25.54 9.65 18.06
N HIS A 109 -26.11 9.77 16.87
CA HIS A 109 -27.06 10.83 16.53
C HIS A 109 -28.12 10.29 15.60
N GLU A 110 -29.39 10.52 15.95
CA GLU A 110 -30.57 10.02 15.19
C GLU A 110 -30.47 8.52 14.81
N GLY A 111 -30.05 7.69 15.76
CA GLY A 111 -29.97 6.22 15.57
C GLY A 111 -28.76 5.74 14.76
N SER A 112 -27.89 6.64 14.30
CA SER A 112 -26.67 6.31 13.53
C SER A 112 -25.41 6.57 14.33
N LYS A 113 -24.34 5.76 14.06
CA LYS A 113 -23.02 5.91 14.69
C LYS A 113 -22.03 6.55 13.73
N TYR A 114 -21.38 7.59 14.20
CA TYR A 114 -20.36 8.33 13.48
C TYR A 114 -19.02 8.18 14.18
N THR A 115 -18.05 7.57 13.50
CA THR A 115 -16.72 7.29 14.07
C THR A 115 -15.68 8.17 13.41
N SER A 116 -14.78 8.74 14.22
CA SER A 116 -13.60 9.47 13.80
C SER A 116 -12.36 8.94 14.51
N TYR A 117 -11.21 9.12 13.85
CA TYR A 117 -9.90 8.78 14.38
C TYR A 117 -8.97 9.97 14.22
N SER A 118 -8.08 10.17 15.21
CA SER A 118 -6.94 11.07 15.07
C SER A 118 -5.76 10.47 15.82
N THR A 119 -4.60 10.49 15.18
CA THR A 119 -3.38 9.85 15.67
C THR A 119 -2.26 10.87 15.72
N VAL A 120 -1.48 10.84 16.79
CA VAL A 120 -0.33 11.71 17.00
C VAL A 120 0.93 10.90 17.25
N GLY A 121 2.08 11.42 16.82
CA GLY A 121 3.39 10.80 16.98
C GLY A 121 4.12 11.31 18.23
N PHE A 122 4.72 10.40 18.97
CA PHE A 122 5.65 10.70 20.05
C PHE A 122 7.06 10.31 19.61
N GLU A 123 7.88 11.30 19.28
CA GLU A 123 9.23 11.13 18.75
C GLU A 123 9.30 10.04 17.66
N PRO A 124 8.41 10.10 16.62
CA PRO A 124 8.30 9.04 15.61
C PRO A 124 9.58 8.85 14.79
N ASP A 125 10.43 9.87 14.71
CA ASP A 125 11.75 9.83 14.09
C ASP A 125 12.75 8.91 14.82
N LYS A 126 12.50 8.59 16.09
CA LYS A 126 13.31 7.66 16.90
C LYS A 126 12.82 6.22 16.88
N LEU A 127 11.71 5.93 16.19
CA LEU A 127 11.23 4.56 16.05
C LEU A 127 12.21 3.71 15.22
N THR A 128 12.50 2.51 15.72
CA THR A 128 13.26 1.49 14.99
C THR A 128 12.47 0.18 14.93
N PRO A 129 12.63 -0.62 13.85
CA PRO A 129 12.01 -1.93 13.78
C PRO A 129 12.53 -2.88 14.84
N MET A 130 11.63 -3.66 15.45
CA MET A 130 11.97 -4.73 16.40
C MET A 130 12.36 -6.03 15.71
N VAL A 131 11.99 -6.20 14.45
CA VAL A 131 12.36 -7.37 13.67
C VAL A 131 13.87 -7.51 13.57
N LYS A 132 14.35 -8.72 13.89
CA LYS A 132 15.77 -9.06 13.80
C LYS A 132 16.13 -9.41 12.35
N MET A 133 17.26 -8.91 11.89
CA MET A 133 17.82 -9.33 10.61
C MET A 133 18.58 -10.66 10.80
N PRO A 134 18.29 -11.72 10.02
CA PRO A 134 19.11 -12.93 10.04
C PRO A 134 20.56 -12.65 9.63
N GLU A 135 21.51 -13.35 10.24
CA GLU A 135 22.94 -13.17 9.94
C GLU A 135 23.27 -13.53 8.48
N ASP A 136 22.61 -14.54 7.94
CA ASP A 136 22.78 -15.01 6.57
C ASP A 136 21.81 -14.34 5.56
N PHE A 137 21.17 -13.23 5.92
CA PHE A 137 20.15 -12.57 5.09
C PHE A 137 20.62 -12.27 3.67
N ASP A 138 21.79 -11.64 3.55
CA ASP A 138 22.36 -11.26 2.24
C ASP A 138 22.75 -12.51 1.42
N THR A 139 23.37 -13.51 2.07
CA THR A 139 23.75 -14.77 1.43
C THR A 139 22.53 -15.56 0.96
N TYR A 140 21.51 -15.68 1.82
CA TYR A 140 20.28 -16.36 1.49
C TYR A 140 19.63 -15.77 0.23
N TRP A 141 19.50 -14.45 0.16
CA TRP A 141 18.89 -13.80 -0.99
C TRP A 141 19.76 -13.83 -2.24
N ALA A 142 21.09 -13.73 -2.10
CA ALA A 142 22.01 -13.92 -3.22
C ALA A 142 21.90 -15.32 -3.82
N ASP A 143 21.87 -16.36 -2.99
CA ASP A 143 21.72 -17.75 -3.46
C ASP A 143 20.32 -18.02 -4.01
N THR A 144 19.30 -17.45 -3.39
CA THR A 144 17.91 -17.54 -3.90
C THR A 144 17.78 -16.90 -5.27
N LYS A 145 18.43 -15.78 -5.52
CA LYS A 145 18.41 -15.11 -6.84
C LYS A 145 19.06 -15.94 -7.94
N LYS A 146 20.10 -16.73 -7.63
CA LYS A 146 20.73 -17.65 -8.60
C LYS A 146 19.77 -18.69 -9.19
N LEU A 147 18.61 -18.92 -8.56
CA LEU A 147 17.58 -19.79 -9.15
C LEU A 147 17.05 -19.23 -10.47
N LEU A 148 17.13 -17.92 -10.69
CA LEU A 148 16.73 -17.27 -11.94
C LEU A 148 17.69 -17.53 -13.09
N ASP A 149 18.96 -17.85 -12.82
CA ASP A 149 19.98 -18.13 -13.85
C ASP A 149 19.58 -19.30 -14.77
N LYS A 150 18.68 -20.17 -14.31
CA LYS A 150 18.15 -21.35 -15.02
C LYS A 150 16.75 -21.10 -15.61
N VAL A 151 16.23 -19.89 -15.50
CA VAL A 151 14.88 -19.55 -15.96
C VAL A 151 14.96 -18.74 -17.24
N GLU A 152 14.44 -19.31 -18.32
CA GLU A 152 14.25 -18.56 -19.55
C GLU A 152 13.14 -17.55 -19.38
N LEU A 153 13.39 -16.29 -19.73
CA LEU A 153 12.39 -15.20 -19.64
C LEU A 153 11.17 -15.50 -20.53
N ALA A 154 11.39 -16.01 -21.76
CA ALA A 154 10.37 -16.44 -22.73
C ALA A 154 9.10 -15.56 -22.71
N PRO A 155 9.20 -14.25 -23.01
CA PRO A 155 8.10 -13.32 -22.89
C PRO A 155 7.03 -13.58 -23.94
N LYS A 156 5.75 -13.46 -23.54
CA LYS A 156 4.60 -13.41 -24.43
C LYS A 156 3.92 -12.08 -24.27
N MET A 157 3.47 -11.48 -25.37
CA MET A 157 2.83 -10.16 -25.40
C MET A 157 1.65 -10.21 -26.36
N ASP A 158 0.44 -10.09 -25.82
CA ASP A 158 -0.81 -10.10 -26.57
C ASP A 158 -1.46 -8.71 -26.49
N LEU A 159 -1.71 -8.06 -27.63
CA LEU A 159 -2.30 -6.71 -27.67
C LEU A 159 -3.74 -6.75 -27.17
N ILE A 160 -4.09 -5.86 -26.24
CA ILE A 160 -5.47 -5.63 -25.76
C ILE A 160 -6.02 -4.41 -26.51
N ALA A 161 -6.50 -4.63 -27.72
CA ALA A 161 -6.86 -3.57 -28.66
C ALA A 161 -7.92 -2.58 -28.11
N ASP A 162 -8.90 -3.06 -27.36
CA ASP A 162 -9.98 -2.30 -26.73
C ASP A 162 -9.51 -1.39 -25.58
N ARG A 163 -8.29 -1.61 -25.06
CA ARG A 163 -7.65 -0.75 -24.03
C ARG A 163 -6.62 0.21 -24.60
N CYS A 164 -6.25 0.07 -25.88
CA CYS A 164 -5.33 0.99 -26.52
C CYS A 164 -5.95 2.37 -26.72
N THR A 165 -5.11 3.40 -26.74
CA THR A 165 -5.51 4.78 -27.06
C THR A 165 -4.69 5.31 -28.24
N ASP A 166 -4.93 6.55 -28.66
CA ASP A 166 -4.11 7.18 -29.70
C ASP A 166 -2.63 7.30 -29.31
N LYS A 167 -2.33 7.33 -27.98
CA LYS A 167 -0.99 7.56 -27.44
C LYS A 167 -0.33 6.33 -26.84
N VAL A 168 -1.10 5.29 -26.50
CA VAL A 168 -0.61 4.16 -25.68
C VAL A 168 -1.10 2.84 -26.25
N ASP A 169 -0.18 1.88 -26.39
CA ASP A 169 -0.51 0.46 -26.59
C ASP A 169 -0.57 -0.26 -25.26
N VAL A 170 -1.52 -1.19 -25.14
CA VAL A 170 -1.75 -1.99 -23.95
C VAL A 170 -1.63 -3.46 -24.28
N TYR A 171 -0.79 -4.19 -23.55
CA TYR A 171 -0.55 -5.60 -23.76
C TYR A 171 -0.82 -6.41 -22.50
N HIS A 172 -1.45 -7.55 -22.64
CA HIS A 172 -1.37 -8.62 -21.66
C HIS A 172 -0.05 -9.36 -21.88
N ILE A 173 0.77 -9.44 -20.82
CA ILE A 173 2.08 -10.06 -20.92
C ILE A 173 2.23 -11.23 -19.96
N SER A 174 3.13 -12.13 -20.30
CA SER A 174 3.63 -13.12 -19.34
C SER A 174 5.08 -13.46 -19.62
N PHE A 175 5.82 -13.83 -18.57
CA PHE A 175 7.21 -14.29 -18.68
C PHE A 175 7.50 -15.38 -17.64
N GLY A 176 8.60 -16.11 -17.86
CA GLY A 176 9.01 -17.24 -17.03
C GLY A 176 9.36 -16.83 -15.61
N ASN A 177 9.15 -17.75 -14.67
CA ASN A 177 9.57 -17.62 -13.28
C ASN A 177 10.00 -19.00 -12.75
N ILE A 178 10.57 -19.03 -11.54
CA ILE A 178 11.08 -20.27 -10.95
C ILE A 178 10.02 -21.38 -10.88
N LYS A 179 10.49 -22.63 -10.80
CA LYS A 179 9.65 -23.85 -10.70
C LYS A 179 8.65 -24.01 -11.89
N GLY A 180 9.00 -23.52 -13.07
CA GLY A 180 8.15 -23.62 -14.26
C GLY A 180 6.87 -22.76 -14.20
N THR A 181 6.77 -21.83 -13.23
CA THR A 181 5.65 -20.89 -13.15
C THR A 181 5.85 -19.70 -14.08
N ARG A 182 4.80 -18.91 -14.28
CA ARG A 182 4.87 -17.66 -15.03
C ARG A 182 4.36 -16.50 -14.20
N MET A 183 4.90 -15.31 -14.48
CA MET A 183 4.32 -14.04 -14.04
C MET A 183 3.44 -13.49 -15.17
N TYR A 184 2.36 -12.81 -14.79
CA TYR A 184 1.45 -12.16 -15.74
C TYR A 184 1.30 -10.69 -15.37
N GLY A 185 1.03 -9.85 -16.36
CA GLY A 185 0.84 -8.42 -16.13
C GLY A 185 0.16 -7.72 -17.29
N VAL A 186 -0.11 -6.44 -17.09
CA VAL A 186 -0.54 -5.51 -18.14
C VAL A 186 0.57 -4.49 -18.35
N LEU A 187 1.13 -4.47 -19.56
CA LEU A 187 2.13 -3.53 -20.00
C LEU A 187 1.46 -2.40 -20.77
N THR A 188 1.80 -1.16 -20.45
CA THR A 188 1.39 0.03 -21.20
C THR A 188 2.62 0.71 -21.78
N LEU A 189 2.64 0.90 -23.10
CA LEU A 189 3.74 1.44 -23.88
C LEU A 189 3.33 2.71 -24.62
N PRO A 190 4.11 3.80 -24.56
CA PRO A 190 3.91 4.95 -25.45
C PRO A 190 4.04 4.53 -26.93
N LYS A 191 3.07 4.94 -27.78
CA LYS A 191 3.11 4.67 -29.23
C LYS A 191 4.20 5.47 -29.93
N LYS A 192 4.39 6.72 -29.51
CA LYS A 192 5.40 7.60 -30.09
C LYS A 192 6.79 6.94 -30.04
N GLU A 193 7.54 7.08 -31.12
CA GLU A 193 8.94 6.63 -31.13
C GLU A 193 9.78 7.39 -30.12
N GLY A 194 10.73 6.69 -29.48
CA GLY A 194 11.57 7.24 -28.44
C GLY A 194 12.03 6.22 -27.42
N LYS A 195 12.82 6.70 -26.45
CA LYS A 195 13.29 5.95 -25.30
C LYS A 195 12.61 6.49 -24.06
N TYR A 196 12.08 5.61 -23.23
CA TYR A 196 11.25 5.95 -22.07
C TYR A 196 11.74 5.25 -20.80
N PRO A 197 11.66 5.89 -19.65
CA PRO A 197 11.86 5.21 -18.38
C PRO A 197 10.80 4.13 -18.16
N ALA A 198 11.19 3.03 -17.52
CA ALA A 198 10.26 1.96 -17.17
C ALA A 198 9.92 1.94 -15.67
N ILE A 199 8.67 1.66 -15.35
CA ILE A 199 8.19 1.59 -13.98
C ILE A 199 7.47 0.24 -13.78
N LEU A 200 7.98 -0.56 -12.84
CA LEU A 200 7.28 -1.72 -12.33
C LEU A 200 6.32 -1.28 -11.23
N LYS A 201 5.01 -1.42 -11.47
CA LYS A 201 3.99 -1.24 -10.46
C LYS A 201 3.63 -2.61 -9.87
N VAL A 202 3.94 -2.78 -8.60
CA VAL A 202 3.67 -4.02 -7.85
C VAL A 202 2.37 -3.91 -7.05
N PRO A 203 1.58 -5.02 -6.94
CA PRO A 203 0.21 -4.96 -6.46
C PRO A 203 0.11 -4.89 -4.93
N GLY A 204 -0.95 -4.24 -4.45
CA GLY A 204 -1.47 -4.45 -3.10
C GLY A 204 -1.97 -5.89 -2.89
N ALA A 205 -2.42 -6.20 -1.68
CA ALA A 205 -2.96 -7.52 -1.37
C ALA A 205 -4.30 -7.77 -2.08
N GLY A 206 -4.53 -9.04 -2.41
CA GLY A 206 -5.75 -9.49 -3.05
C GLY A 206 -5.51 -10.30 -4.32
N VAL A 207 -6.59 -10.86 -4.83
CA VAL A 207 -6.64 -11.61 -6.09
C VAL A 207 -7.63 -10.89 -6.99
N HIS A 208 -7.14 -10.17 -8.00
CA HIS A 208 -7.97 -9.29 -8.82
C HIS A 208 -7.38 -9.06 -10.21
N ALA A 209 -8.22 -8.58 -11.14
CA ALA A 209 -7.79 -8.16 -12.46
C ALA A 209 -6.91 -6.91 -12.40
N MET A 210 -6.09 -6.72 -13.46
CA MET A 210 -5.28 -5.53 -13.68
C MET A 210 -5.78 -4.76 -14.90
N SER A 211 -5.78 -3.43 -14.81
CA SER A 211 -6.25 -2.57 -15.92
C SER A 211 -5.12 -2.07 -16.81
N GLY A 212 -3.92 -1.94 -16.26
CA GLY A 212 -2.82 -1.18 -16.86
C GLY A 212 -2.88 0.30 -16.52
N ASN A 213 -1.76 0.99 -16.67
CA ASN A 213 -1.64 2.40 -16.28
C ASN A 213 -1.45 3.30 -17.50
N VAL A 214 -2.51 3.46 -18.28
CA VAL A 214 -2.52 4.27 -19.52
C VAL A 214 -2.18 5.74 -19.25
N ALA A 215 -2.65 6.30 -18.13
CA ALA A 215 -2.45 7.72 -17.81
C ALA A 215 -0.96 8.08 -17.68
N TRP A 216 -0.17 7.27 -16.99
CA TRP A 216 1.27 7.51 -16.84
C TRP A 216 2.06 7.13 -18.08
N ALA A 217 1.62 6.13 -18.84
CA ALA A 217 2.22 5.81 -20.12
C ALA A 217 2.01 6.95 -21.14
N ALA A 218 0.85 7.59 -21.15
CA ALA A 218 0.60 8.76 -21.98
C ALA A 218 1.48 9.98 -21.63
N LYS A 219 2.00 10.03 -20.38
CA LYS A 219 2.97 11.04 -19.92
C LYS A 219 4.43 10.68 -20.25
N GLY A 220 4.69 9.56 -20.91
CA GLY A 220 6.02 9.18 -21.37
C GLY A 220 6.77 8.20 -20.47
N ALA A 221 6.07 7.27 -19.81
CA ALA A 221 6.68 6.16 -19.09
C ALA A 221 6.23 4.81 -19.67
N ILE A 222 7.07 3.80 -19.64
CA ILE A 222 6.67 2.40 -19.81
C ILE A 222 6.18 1.94 -18.44
N VAL A 223 4.95 1.43 -18.33
CA VAL A 223 4.45 0.93 -17.03
C VAL A 223 4.01 -0.52 -17.15
N LEU A 224 4.55 -1.36 -16.28
CA LEU A 224 4.16 -2.76 -16.12
C LEU A 224 3.47 -2.96 -14.78
N GLU A 225 2.19 -3.31 -14.79
CA GLU A 225 1.46 -3.79 -13.61
C GLU A 225 1.48 -5.32 -13.61
N ILE A 226 1.99 -5.95 -12.56
CA ILE A 226 2.07 -7.41 -12.45
C ILE A 226 1.08 -7.99 -11.45
N GLY A 227 0.57 -9.20 -11.75
CA GLY A 227 -0.09 -10.07 -10.77
C GLY A 227 0.90 -11.05 -10.16
N ILE A 228 0.70 -11.42 -8.89
CA ILE A 228 1.65 -12.25 -8.14
C ILE A 228 1.23 -13.72 -7.99
N HIS A 229 0.05 -14.09 -8.48
CA HIS A 229 -0.51 -15.41 -8.24
C HIS A 229 -0.15 -16.45 -9.31
N GLY A 230 0.52 -16.04 -10.40
CA GLY A 230 0.89 -16.94 -11.50
C GLY A 230 -0.30 -17.31 -12.39
N ILE A 231 -1.30 -16.45 -12.45
CA ILE A 231 -2.51 -16.57 -13.28
C ILE A 231 -2.67 -15.32 -14.16
N PRO A 232 -3.30 -15.41 -15.33
CA PRO A 232 -3.62 -14.24 -16.16
C PRO A 232 -4.34 -13.16 -15.36
N VAL A 233 -4.10 -11.89 -15.71
CA VAL A 233 -4.59 -10.74 -14.90
C VAL A 233 -5.72 -9.97 -15.59
N ILE A 234 -6.28 -10.51 -16.68
CA ILE A 234 -7.34 -9.89 -17.48
C ILE A 234 -8.61 -10.76 -17.58
N LEU A 235 -8.75 -11.74 -16.68
CA LEU A 235 -9.92 -12.63 -16.66
C LEU A 235 -11.09 -11.93 -15.94
N GLU A 236 -12.24 -12.60 -15.94
CA GLU A 236 -13.46 -12.10 -15.30
C GLU A 236 -13.30 -12.02 -13.77
N ASN A 237 -13.92 -11.00 -13.18
CA ASN A 237 -13.83 -10.72 -11.74
C ASN A 237 -14.36 -11.88 -10.87
N GLN A 238 -15.36 -12.63 -11.37
CA GLN A 238 -15.91 -13.77 -10.64
C GLN A 238 -14.84 -14.84 -10.40
N LEU A 239 -14.01 -15.13 -11.38
CA LEU A 239 -12.93 -16.12 -11.24
C LEU A 239 -11.94 -15.73 -10.12
N TYR A 240 -11.53 -14.46 -10.08
CA TYR A 240 -10.65 -13.99 -9.00
C TYR A 240 -11.31 -14.07 -7.63
N SER A 241 -12.60 -13.75 -7.56
CA SER A 241 -13.39 -13.88 -6.32
C SER A 241 -13.43 -15.34 -5.86
N ASP A 242 -13.62 -16.30 -6.76
CA ASP A 242 -13.66 -17.73 -6.45
C ASP A 242 -12.28 -18.25 -6.01
N LEU A 243 -11.22 -17.85 -6.71
CA LEU A 243 -9.84 -18.21 -6.33
C LEU A 243 -9.46 -17.64 -4.96
N SER A 244 -9.86 -16.40 -4.65
CA SER A 244 -9.57 -15.76 -3.37
C SER A 244 -10.27 -16.43 -2.18
N ARG A 245 -11.45 -17.01 -2.41
CA ARG A 245 -12.20 -17.79 -1.41
C ARG A 245 -11.77 -19.26 -1.37
N GLY A 246 -11.13 -19.74 -2.44
CA GLY A 246 -10.66 -21.13 -2.60
C GLY A 246 -9.15 -21.25 -2.34
N VAL A 247 -8.44 -21.74 -3.36
CA VAL A 247 -7.01 -22.12 -3.28
C VAL A 247 -6.05 -20.97 -2.96
N LEU A 248 -6.46 -19.73 -3.17
CA LEU A 248 -5.68 -18.54 -2.83
C LEU A 248 -6.16 -17.88 -1.53
N SER A 249 -7.06 -18.50 -0.79
CA SER A 249 -7.42 -18.02 0.55
C SER A 249 -6.19 -17.98 1.44
N ASN A 250 -6.00 -16.89 2.17
CA ASN A 250 -4.84 -16.69 3.05
C ASN A 250 -3.47 -16.95 2.40
N TYR A 251 -3.35 -16.73 1.07
CA TYR A 251 -2.10 -16.96 0.33
C TYR A 251 -0.86 -16.32 0.99
N VAL A 252 -1.06 -15.24 1.73
CA VAL A 252 -0.01 -14.52 2.44
C VAL A 252 0.70 -15.35 3.51
N LEU A 253 0.13 -16.48 3.90
CA LEU A 253 0.68 -17.42 4.89
C LEU A 253 1.12 -18.76 4.26
N HIS A 254 0.90 -18.96 2.96
CA HIS A 254 1.22 -20.24 2.32
C HIS A 254 2.72 -20.56 2.41
N GLY A 255 3.05 -21.64 3.07
CA GLY A 255 4.43 -22.12 3.23
C GLY A 255 5.28 -21.35 4.23
N ILE A 256 4.66 -20.57 5.15
CA ILE A 256 5.37 -19.77 6.15
C ILE A 256 6.21 -20.63 7.12
N GLU A 257 5.95 -21.93 7.18
CA GLU A 257 6.72 -22.88 7.98
C GLU A 257 8.18 -23.00 7.54
N ASN A 258 8.47 -22.64 6.29
CA ASN A 258 9.82 -22.79 5.73
C ASN A 258 10.10 -21.67 4.72
N ARG A 259 11.22 -20.95 4.94
CA ARG A 259 11.65 -19.84 4.09
C ARG A 259 11.81 -20.21 2.60
N ASP A 260 12.11 -21.49 2.28
CA ASP A 260 12.34 -21.95 0.92
C ASP A 260 11.05 -22.34 0.17
N SER A 261 9.96 -22.57 0.90
CA SER A 261 8.63 -22.87 0.38
C SER A 261 7.64 -21.71 0.49
N TYR A 262 7.97 -20.66 1.23
CA TYR A 262 7.08 -19.53 1.46
C TYR A 262 6.66 -18.88 0.14
N PHE A 263 5.37 -18.57 0.04
CA PHE A 263 4.72 -18.03 -1.17
C PHE A 263 5.48 -16.84 -1.78
N PHE A 264 5.94 -15.92 -0.93
CA PHE A 264 6.61 -14.71 -1.40
C PHE A 264 8.00 -14.94 -1.99
N ARG A 265 8.63 -16.11 -1.80
CA ARG A 265 9.91 -16.42 -2.46
C ARG A 265 9.81 -16.31 -3.98
N ARG A 266 8.81 -16.97 -4.57
CA ARG A 266 8.60 -16.92 -6.03
C ARG A 266 8.09 -15.54 -6.47
N VAL A 267 7.37 -14.81 -5.60
CA VAL A 267 6.86 -13.49 -5.91
C VAL A 267 8.01 -12.49 -6.03
N TYR A 268 8.93 -12.48 -5.07
CA TYR A 268 10.10 -11.59 -5.10
C TYR A 268 10.98 -11.87 -6.32
N LEU A 269 11.24 -13.14 -6.62
CA LEU A 269 11.99 -13.51 -7.81
C LEU A 269 11.23 -13.14 -9.11
N GLY A 270 9.92 -13.27 -9.12
CA GLY A 270 9.08 -12.81 -10.23
C GLY A 270 9.14 -11.30 -10.44
N CYS A 271 9.28 -10.51 -9.37
CA CYS A 271 9.51 -9.07 -9.48
C CYS A 271 10.90 -8.76 -10.11
N VAL A 272 11.93 -9.52 -9.77
CA VAL A 272 13.26 -9.41 -10.42
C VAL A 272 13.16 -9.74 -11.91
N GLN A 273 12.46 -10.83 -12.28
CA GLN A 273 12.22 -11.15 -13.70
C GLN A 273 11.42 -10.07 -14.43
N ALA A 274 10.53 -9.36 -13.73
CA ALA A 274 9.84 -8.21 -14.32
C ALA A 274 10.79 -7.06 -14.67
N ILE A 275 11.86 -6.87 -13.89
CA ILE A 275 12.92 -5.91 -14.21
C ILE A 275 13.71 -6.36 -15.45
N ASP A 276 14.05 -7.65 -15.55
CA ASP A 276 14.70 -8.21 -16.75
C ASP A 276 13.84 -7.97 -17.99
N PHE A 277 12.55 -8.24 -17.90
CA PHE A 277 11.60 -7.99 -18.99
C PHE A 277 11.54 -6.51 -19.38
N LEU A 278 11.40 -5.60 -18.42
CA LEU A 278 11.32 -4.16 -18.69
C LEU A 278 12.60 -3.63 -19.35
N LEU A 279 13.77 -4.06 -18.87
CA LEU A 279 15.07 -3.66 -19.44
C LEU A 279 15.31 -4.25 -20.83
N SER A 280 14.68 -5.37 -21.19
CA SER A 280 14.78 -5.97 -22.52
C SER A 280 13.96 -5.25 -23.59
N LEU A 281 13.04 -4.37 -23.20
CA LEU A 281 12.15 -3.67 -24.13
C LEU A 281 12.91 -2.66 -24.98
N PRO A 282 12.75 -2.68 -26.33
CA PRO A 282 13.49 -1.77 -27.23
C PRO A 282 13.25 -0.28 -26.95
N LYS A 283 12.08 0.08 -26.42
CA LYS A 283 11.74 1.48 -26.05
C LYS A 283 12.22 1.88 -24.65
N ASN A 284 12.83 1.01 -23.86
CA ASN A 284 13.39 1.38 -22.56
C ASN A 284 14.65 2.24 -22.72
N ASN A 285 14.83 3.27 -21.89
CA ASN A 285 16.00 4.16 -21.86
C ASN A 285 17.16 3.61 -20.99
N GLY A 286 17.06 2.37 -20.49
CA GLY A 286 18.02 1.74 -19.58
C GLY A 286 17.77 2.05 -18.10
N LYS A 287 16.73 2.83 -17.75
CA LYS A 287 16.35 3.16 -16.38
C LYS A 287 15.05 2.46 -15.99
N VAL A 288 15.01 1.96 -14.76
CA VAL A 288 13.83 1.28 -14.22
C VAL A 288 13.60 1.65 -12.75
N GLY A 289 12.35 1.90 -12.40
CA GLY A 289 11.91 2.12 -11.03
C GLY A 289 10.87 1.10 -10.60
N VAL A 290 10.63 1.01 -9.31
CA VAL A 290 9.56 0.19 -8.74
C VAL A 290 8.68 1.02 -7.80
N ILE A 291 7.37 0.82 -7.87
CA ILE A 291 6.39 1.56 -7.05
C ILE A 291 5.26 0.66 -6.59
N GLY A 292 4.83 0.83 -5.35
CA GLY A 292 3.67 0.12 -4.83
C GLY A 292 3.25 0.53 -3.42
N GLY A 293 2.02 0.17 -3.08
CA GLY A 293 1.43 0.43 -1.76
C GLY A 293 0.97 -0.84 -1.06
N SER A 294 0.86 -0.77 0.26
CA SER A 294 0.45 -1.90 1.07
C SER A 294 1.39 -3.10 0.87
N GLN A 295 0.89 -4.27 0.49
CA GLN A 295 1.74 -5.38 0.04
C GLN A 295 2.71 -4.95 -1.07
N GLY A 296 2.26 -4.09 -2.00
CA GLY A 296 3.11 -3.54 -3.04
C GLY A 296 4.25 -2.67 -2.49
N GLY A 297 4.04 -2.00 -1.37
CA GLY A 297 5.11 -1.26 -0.67
C GLY A 297 6.23 -2.18 -0.20
N MET A 298 5.88 -3.30 0.42
CA MET A 298 6.84 -4.35 0.78
C MET A 298 7.52 -4.93 -0.46
N LEU A 299 6.76 -5.22 -1.53
CA LEU A 299 7.33 -5.72 -2.79
C LEU A 299 8.29 -4.72 -3.42
N SER A 300 8.02 -3.41 -3.33
CA SER A 300 8.94 -2.36 -3.80
C SER A 300 10.25 -2.37 -3.02
N LEU A 301 10.20 -2.48 -1.68
CA LEU A 301 11.38 -2.58 -0.83
C LEU A 301 12.22 -3.82 -1.17
N ALA A 302 11.57 -4.99 -1.26
CA ALA A 302 12.23 -6.25 -1.56
C ALA A 302 12.86 -6.24 -2.97
N THR A 303 12.13 -5.77 -3.99
CA THR A 303 12.61 -5.73 -5.37
C THR A 303 13.81 -4.80 -5.50
N SER A 304 13.75 -3.60 -4.88
CA SER A 304 14.85 -2.63 -4.90
C SER A 304 16.12 -3.14 -4.20
N TYR A 305 15.98 -3.96 -3.16
CA TYR A 305 17.12 -4.63 -2.55
C TYR A 305 17.69 -5.74 -3.46
N LEU A 306 16.83 -6.59 -4.02
CA LEU A 306 17.23 -7.76 -4.81
C LEU A 306 17.80 -7.39 -6.18
N ASP A 307 17.41 -6.25 -6.73
CA ASP A 307 17.89 -5.81 -8.04
C ASP A 307 18.50 -4.41 -7.98
N LYS A 308 19.84 -4.35 -8.05
CA LYS A 308 20.61 -3.11 -7.97
C LYS A 308 20.53 -2.23 -9.23
N ARG A 309 19.85 -2.68 -10.29
CA ARG A 309 19.56 -1.89 -11.49
C ARG A 309 18.41 -0.91 -11.28
N ILE A 310 17.64 -1.07 -10.18
CA ILE A 310 16.58 -0.14 -9.82
C ILE A 310 17.17 1.22 -9.49
N THR A 311 16.69 2.24 -10.19
CA THR A 311 17.17 3.62 -10.09
C THR A 311 16.38 4.45 -9.08
N ALA A 312 15.10 4.11 -8.84
CA ALA A 312 14.23 4.82 -7.90
C ALA A 312 13.16 3.89 -7.33
N THR A 313 12.78 4.12 -6.08
CA THR A 313 11.83 3.27 -5.34
C THR A 313 10.71 4.12 -4.75
N GLY A 314 9.46 3.82 -5.11
CA GLY A 314 8.26 4.43 -4.54
C GLY A 314 7.55 3.46 -3.57
N VAL A 315 7.33 3.91 -2.34
CA VAL A 315 6.74 3.08 -1.27
C VAL A 315 5.64 3.87 -0.58
N TYR A 316 4.43 3.33 -0.49
CA TYR A 316 3.39 3.94 0.31
C TYR A 316 2.70 2.92 1.22
N PHE A 317 2.55 3.30 2.49
CA PHE A 317 1.99 2.54 3.61
C PHE A 317 2.30 1.02 3.54
N PRO A 318 3.60 0.60 3.57
CA PRO A 318 3.97 -0.78 3.29
C PRO A 318 3.45 -1.76 4.34
N ALA A 319 2.95 -2.90 3.85
CA ALA A 319 2.63 -4.07 4.65
C ALA A 319 3.88 -4.91 4.96
N PHE A 320 3.75 -5.96 5.75
CA PHE A 320 4.83 -6.91 6.10
C PHE A 320 6.09 -6.25 6.66
N CYS A 321 5.94 -5.14 7.36
CA CYS A 321 7.06 -4.44 7.98
C CYS A 321 7.00 -4.61 9.49
N ASP A 322 8.13 -5.01 10.11
CA ASP A 322 8.25 -5.16 11.55
C ASP A 322 7.19 -6.09 12.17
N GLN A 323 6.91 -7.22 11.49
CA GLN A 323 5.81 -8.11 11.85
C GLN A 323 5.96 -8.71 13.25
N GLU A 324 7.18 -9.07 13.65
CA GLU A 324 7.42 -9.71 14.96
C GLU A 324 7.27 -8.75 16.15
N ALA A 325 7.07 -7.44 15.94
CA ALA A 325 6.91 -6.46 17.01
C ALA A 325 5.76 -6.79 17.96
N TYR A 326 4.71 -7.48 17.50
CA TYR A 326 3.64 -7.98 18.37
C TYR A 326 4.14 -8.91 19.48
N LEU A 327 5.17 -9.68 19.22
CA LEU A 327 5.77 -10.60 20.22
C LEU A 327 6.46 -9.85 21.36
N TYR A 328 6.81 -8.58 21.13
CA TYR A 328 7.46 -7.67 22.09
C TYR A 328 6.52 -6.60 22.64
N GLY A 329 5.20 -6.73 22.43
CA GLY A 329 4.21 -5.82 23.00
C GLY A 329 4.00 -4.50 22.24
N ARG A 330 4.51 -4.36 21.01
CA ARG A 330 4.26 -3.25 20.12
C ARG A 330 3.50 -3.72 18.88
N THR A 331 2.77 -2.82 18.23
CA THR A 331 2.09 -3.17 16.97
C THR A 331 3.09 -3.62 15.91
N GLY A 332 2.75 -4.69 15.19
CA GLY A 332 3.47 -5.20 14.03
C GLY A 332 2.68 -4.96 12.75
N GLY A 333 3.33 -5.14 11.60
CA GLY A 333 2.75 -4.90 10.29
C GLY A 333 1.65 -5.89 9.89
N TRP A 334 0.81 -5.44 8.96
CA TRP A 334 -0.12 -6.34 8.26
C TRP A 334 0.67 -7.49 7.60
N PRO A 335 0.15 -8.76 7.65
CA PRO A 335 -1.23 -9.17 7.92
C PRO A 335 -1.56 -9.38 9.40
N HIS A 336 -0.80 -8.82 10.34
CA HIS A 336 -0.99 -8.92 11.79
C HIS A 336 -0.93 -10.37 12.31
N PHE A 337 -0.20 -11.23 11.63
CA PHE A 337 -0.14 -12.67 11.90
C PHE A 337 0.29 -12.98 13.34
N PHE A 338 1.30 -12.28 13.85
CA PHE A 338 1.81 -12.47 15.21
C PHE A 338 0.99 -11.74 16.30
N LYS A 339 -0.11 -11.06 15.93
CA LYS A 339 -1.05 -10.51 16.91
C LYS A 339 -1.71 -11.64 17.73
N ASN A 340 -1.96 -12.80 17.12
CA ASN A 340 -2.20 -14.03 17.84
C ASN A 340 -0.83 -14.62 18.25
N LYS A 341 -0.58 -14.64 19.58
CA LYS A 341 0.70 -15.13 20.13
C LYS A 341 0.97 -16.61 19.85
N ASP A 342 -0.07 -17.42 19.61
CA ASP A 342 0.05 -18.84 19.23
C ASP A 342 0.77 -19.00 17.88
N ASN A 343 0.78 -17.96 17.05
CA ASN A 343 1.53 -17.90 15.81
C ASN A 343 3.02 -17.58 16.01
N GLY A 344 3.47 -17.30 17.24
CA GLY A 344 4.87 -17.04 17.58
C GLY A 344 5.79 -18.27 17.53
N LYS A 345 5.44 -19.28 16.73
CA LYS A 345 6.27 -20.47 16.53
C LYS A 345 7.60 -20.08 15.90
N LYS A 346 8.68 -20.74 16.33
CA LYS A 346 10.06 -20.42 15.93
C LYS A 346 10.20 -20.39 14.39
N GLU A 347 9.70 -21.40 13.71
CA GLU A 347 9.79 -21.54 12.27
C GLU A 347 9.06 -20.41 11.50
N TYR A 348 7.92 -19.93 12.03
CA TYR A 348 7.17 -18.82 11.43
C TYR A 348 7.91 -17.49 11.59
N VAL A 349 8.44 -17.26 12.80
CA VAL A 349 9.20 -16.04 13.10
C VAL A 349 10.48 -16.00 12.27
N GLU A 350 11.22 -17.11 12.20
CA GLU A 350 12.44 -17.21 11.40
C GLU A 350 12.16 -16.96 9.92
N THR A 351 11.12 -17.59 9.36
CA THR A 351 10.71 -17.32 7.97
C THR A 351 10.33 -15.86 7.76
N ALA A 352 9.47 -15.30 8.61
CA ALA A 352 9.01 -13.91 8.48
C ALA A 352 10.16 -12.92 8.44
N ARG A 353 11.24 -13.13 9.19
CA ARG A 353 12.44 -12.26 9.20
C ARG A 353 13.12 -12.12 7.85
N TYR A 354 13.14 -13.17 7.03
CA TYR A 354 13.71 -13.11 5.67
C TYR A 354 12.83 -12.32 4.69
N TYR A 355 11.54 -12.17 4.99
CA TYR A 355 10.56 -11.56 4.11
C TYR A 355 10.01 -10.23 4.64
N ASP A 356 10.53 -9.75 5.77
CA ASP A 356 10.08 -8.50 6.38
C ASP A 356 10.61 -7.28 5.63
N GLY A 357 9.71 -6.36 5.27
CA GLY A 357 10.05 -5.15 4.53
C GLY A 357 11.08 -4.26 5.21
N ALA A 358 11.09 -4.23 6.56
CA ALA A 358 12.06 -3.44 7.30
C ALA A 358 13.50 -3.98 7.15
N ASN A 359 13.68 -5.30 6.99
CA ASN A 359 15.00 -5.87 6.74
C ASN A 359 15.54 -5.52 5.36
N PHE A 360 14.69 -5.46 4.34
CA PHE A 360 15.06 -4.95 3.02
C PHE A 360 15.36 -3.44 3.06
N ALA A 361 14.53 -2.68 3.78
CA ALA A 361 14.68 -1.23 3.91
C ALA A 361 16.05 -0.80 4.43
N ARG A 362 16.62 -1.55 5.40
CA ARG A 362 17.98 -1.33 5.94
C ARG A 362 19.10 -1.40 4.89
N LYS A 363 18.85 -2.02 3.75
CA LYS A 363 19.86 -2.37 2.73
C LYS A 363 19.64 -1.65 1.39
N LEU A 364 18.68 -0.72 1.32
CA LEU A 364 18.40 0.03 0.10
C LEU A 364 19.54 0.98 -0.24
N THR A 365 19.80 1.12 -1.54
CA THR A 365 20.79 2.06 -2.09
C THR A 365 20.20 3.04 -3.07
N ALA A 366 19.11 2.65 -3.78
CA ALA A 366 18.39 3.55 -4.68
C ALA A 366 17.60 4.60 -3.88
N PRO A 367 17.44 5.83 -4.40
CA PRO A 367 16.61 6.86 -3.79
C PRO A 367 15.18 6.38 -3.55
N VAL A 368 14.60 6.79 -2.42
CA VAL A 368 13.27 6.36 -1.98
C VAL A 368 12.33 7.55 -1.79
N TYR A 369 11.18 7.50 -2.42
CA TYR A 369 10.01 8.31 -2.05
C TYR A 369 9.07 7.44 -1.20
N TYR A 370 8.81 7.89 0.02
CA TYR A 370 8.01 7.14 0.98
C TYR A 370 6.79 7.94 1.39
N ALA A 371 5.64 7.28 1.61
CA ALA A 371 4.45 7.96 2.11
C ALA A 371 3.63 7.05 3.03
N TYR A 372 3.01 7.62 4.06
CA TYR A 372 2.09 6.90 4.93
C TYR A 372 1.13 7.84 5.67
N GLY A 373 -0.02 7.30 6.09
CA GLY A 373 -1.04 8.04 6.83
C GLY A 373 -0.99 7.74 8.33
N TYR A 374 -1.23 8.76 9.16
CA TYR A 374 -1.29 8.59 10.62
C TYR A 374 -2.51 7.79 11.08
N ASN A 375 -3.63 7.90 10.35
CA ASN A 375 -4.86 7.19 10.68
C ASN A 375 -5.02 5.84 9.97
N ASP A 376 -3.92 5.28 9.45
CA ASP A 376 -3.97 3.95 8.83
C ASP A 376 -4.28 2.87 9.89
N LEU A 377 -5.39 2.14 9.64
CA LEU A 377 -5.86 1.05 10.50
C LEU A 377 -5.44 -0.34 9.96
N THR A 378 -4.75 -0.37 8.83
CA THR A 378 -4.28 -1.59 8.17
C THR A 378 -2.76 -1.73 8.30
N CYS A 379 -2.02 -0.74 7.78
CA CYS A 379 -0.57 -0.67 7.90
C CYS A 379 -0.21 0.53 8.79
N GLY A 380 -0.27 0.33 10.10
CA GLY A 380 -0.19 1.41 11.09
C GLY A 380 1.07 2.28 10.97
N PRO A 381 0.98 3.56 11.36
CA PRO A 381 2.08 4.51 11.27
C PRO A 381 3.32 4.07 12.06
N THR A 382 3.17 3.27 13.13
CA THR A 382 4.30 2.77 13.92
C THR A 382 5.27 1.94 13.10
N THR A 383 4.76 0.98 12.32
CA THR A 383 5.61 0.11 11.48
C THR A 383 6.11 0.84 10.24
N SER A 384 5.30 1.75 9.69
CA SER A 384 5.68 2.58 8.56
C SER A 384 6.81 3.55 8.91
N ALA A 385 6.72 4.27 10.03
CA ALA A 385 7.77 5.17 10.50
C ALA A 385 9.06 4.41 10.86
N ALA A 386 8.93 3.30 11.62
CA ALA A 386 10.09 2.46 11.98
C ALA A 386 10.84 1.96 10.73
N THR A 387 10.11 1.53 9.69
CA THR A 387 10.70 1.07 8.42
C THR A 387 11.36 2.22 7.65
N TYR A 388 10.70 3.39 7.58
CA TYR A 388 11.28 4.57 6.94
C TYR A 388 12.59 5.01 7.61
N ASN A 389 12.63 5.03 8.94
CA ASN A 389 13.77 5.53 9.70
C ASN A 389 15.06 4.74 9.43
N VAL A 390 14.98 3.44 9.15
CA VAL A 390 16.15 2.60 8.90
C VAL A 390 16.64 2.61 7.44
N ILE A 391 15.97 3.31 6.54
CA ILE A 391 16.46 3.52 5.17
C ILE A 391 17.65 4.47 5.22
N SER A 392 18.83 4.03 4.77
CA SER A 392 20.05 4.83 4.68
C SER A 392 20.27 5.50 3.32
N ALA A 393 19.60 5.01 2.27
CA ALA A 393 19.61 5.63 0.94
C ALA A 393 19.03 7.06 0.98
N PRO A 394 19.31 7.90 -0.01
CA PRO A 394 18.61 9.18 -0.16
C PRO A 394 17.09 8.96 -0.11
N LYS A 395 16.41 9.67 0.78
CA LYS A 395 14.98 9.44 1.03
C LYS A 395 14.23 10.72 1.29
N GLN A 396 12.96 10.72 0.93
CA GLN A 396 11.98 11.74 1.31
C GLN A 396 10.68 11.09 1.74
N VAL A 397 9.89 11.78 2.54
CA VAL A 397 8.64 11.27 3.07
C VAL A 397 7.50 12.27 2.93
N VAL A 398 6.32 11.75 2.61
CA VAL A 398 5.05 12.47 2.74
C VAL A 398 4.23 11.80 3.84
N ILE A 399 3.82 12.57 4.83
CA ILE A 399 3.02 12.11 5.95
C ILE A 399 1.62 12.70 5.84
N GLY A 400 0.62 11.83 5.70
CA GLY A 400 -0.77 12.20 5.70
C GLY A 400 -1.34 12.22 7.12
N GLY A 401 -1.45 13.40 7.75
CA GLY A 401 -1.95 13.51 9.14
C GLY A 401 -3.38 12.99 9.30
N ASN A 402 -4.25 13.20 8.31
CA ASN A 402 -5.64 12.74 8.31
C ASN A 402 -5.89 11.51 7.42
N GLU A 403 -4.87 11.04 6.71
CA GLU A 403 -4.97 9.91 5.79
C GLU A 403 -4.88 8.58 6.55
N GLY A 404 -5.55 7.57 5.99
CA GLY A 404 -5.56 6.20 6.49
C GLY A 404 -4.79 5.27 5.56
N HIS A 405 -5.39 4.09 5.27
CA HIS A 405 -4.86 3.17 4.25
C HIS A 405 -5.19 3.65 2.82
N TRP A 406 -5.00 4.92 2.60
CA TRP A 406 -5.19 5.66 1.36
C TRP A 406 -4.42 6.98 1.47
N LEU A 407 -4.08 7.58 0.33
CA LEU A 407 -3.42 8.88 0.25
C LEU A 407 -4.20 9.79 -0.70
N PHE A 408 -4.17 11.07 -0.47
CA PHE A 408 -4.73 12.03 -1.42
C PHE A 408 -4.08 11.89 -2.80
N PRO A 409 -4.83 12.13 -3.89
CA PRO A 409 -4.31 12.04 -5.26
C PRO A 409 -3.01 12.84 -5.46
N GLU A 410 -2.87 14.00 -4.81
CA GLU A 410 -1.71 14.87 -4.87
C GLU A 410 -0.44 14.16 -4.37
N HIS A 411 -0.55 13.41 -3.27
CA HIS A 411 0.57 12.66 -2.69
C HIS A 411 0.99 11.50 -3.58
N ILE A 412 0.01 10.78 -4.14
CA ILE A 412 0.30 9.68 -5.07
C ILE A 412 0.88 10.21 -6.38
N ASN A 413 0.29 11.26 -6.96
CA ASN A 413 0.76 11.86 -8.19
C ASN A 413 2.17 12.44 -8.02
N GLY A 414 2.45 13.10 -6.88
CA GLY A 414 3.78 13.61 -6.56
C GLY A 414 4.85 12.52 -6.56
N MET A 415 4.53 11.32 -6.05
CA MET A 415 5.43 10.17 -6.06
C MET A 415 5.70 9.67 -7.50
N TRP A 416 4.66 9.59 -8.35
CA TRP A 416 4.81 9.19 -9.75
C TRP A 416 5.61 10.22 -10.55
N GLU A 417 5.37 11.50 -10.37
CA GLU A 417 6.11 12.59 -11.03
C GLU A 417 7.57 12.58 -10.61
N TRP A 418 7.85 12.44 -9.31
CA TRP A 418 9.20 12.27 -8.81
C TRP A 418 9.88 11.03 -9.43
N MET A 419 9.17 9.88 -9.49
CA MET A 419 9.70 8.66 -10.09
C MET A 419 10.14 8.91 -11.54
N ILE A 420 9.30 9.54 -12.36
CA ILE A 420 9.64 9.84 -13.77
C ILE A 420 10.83 10.79 -13.83
N GLN A 421 10.90 11.80 -12.96
CA GLN A 421 12.04 12.74 -12.92
C GLN A 421 13.35 12.02 -12.58
N GLU A 422 13.36 11.15 -11.56
CA GLU A 422 14.56 10.38 -11.19
C GLU A 422 15.03 9.45 -12.33
N LEU A 423 14.10 8.82 -13.03
CA LEU A 423 14.39 7.91 -14.15
C LEU A 423 14.74 8.63 -15.45
N SER A 424 14.59 9.95 -15.50
CA SER A 424 14.92 10.77 -16.66
C SER A 424 16.29 11.46 -16.54
N LYS A 425 16.92 11.40 -15.36
CA LYS A 425 18.29 11.88 -15.14
C LYS A 425 19.29 10.93 -15.82
#